data_38244eeb2315fe4b1b95f03703039bdd
#
_entry.id   38244eeb2315fe4b1b95f03703039bdd
#
_cell.length_a   1.000
_cell.length_b   1.000
_cell.length_c   1.000
_cell.angle_alpha   90.00
_cell.angle_beta   90.00
_cell.angle_gamma   90.00
#
_symmetry.space_group_name_H-M   'P 1'
#
loop_
_entity.id
_entity.type
_entity.pdbx_description
1 polymer ?
#
loop_
_entity_poly.entity_id
_entity_poly.type
_entity_poly.pdbx_seq_one_letter_code
_entity_poly.pdbx_strand_id
1 'polypeptide(L)'
;MYKRQVDNVIRKKSVFLHYGIVKKGILTLGQKVKTKVNDLARAKAAANHTATHLLQSALKVVVNESVGQKGSLVAFNKLRFDFNSSQPITKDQIFKVETLVNSWILENHSLDICLLYTSPSPRD
;
A
#
# COMPACT_ATOMS: atom_id res chain seq x y z
N MET A 1 17.83 17.50 22.88
CA MET A 1 16.75 16.97 22.06
C MET A 1 17.26 15.74 21.32
N TYR A 2 16.68 14.59 21.57
CA TYR A 2 17.09 13.32 20.96
C TYR A 2 16.43 13.18 19.60
N LYS A 3 17.18 12.96 18.53
CA LYS A 3 16.66 12.72 17.18
C LYS A 3 17.05 11.35 16.69
N ARG A 4 16.06 10.58 16.24
CA ARG A 4 16.22 9.26 15.66
C ARG A 4 15.42 9.19 14.38
N GLN A 5 15.92 8.46 13.43
CA GLN A 5 15.23 8.18 12.20
C GLN A 5 14.90 6.70 12.15
N VAL A 6 13.62 6.40 11.96
CA VAL A 6 13.15 5.04 11.71
C VAL A 6 13.01 4.86 10.21
N ASP A 7 13.69 3.86 9.65
CA ASP A 7 13.73 3.62 8.22
C ASP A 7 12.77 2.50 7.82
N ASN A 8 12.51 1.55 8.73
CA ASN A 8 11.60 0.45 8.48
C ASN A 8 10.96 -0.03 9.79
N VAL A 9 9.74 -0.53 9.67
CA VAL A 9 9.00 -1.15 10.79
C VAL A 9 8.46 -2.49 10.31
N ILE A 10 8.76 -3.55 11.04
CA ILE A 10 8.18 -4.87 10.79
C ILE A 10 7.43 -5.36 12.01
N ARG A 11 6.36 -6.11 11.77
CA ARG A 11 5.63 -6.78 12.84
C ARG A 11 6.08 -8.24 12.94
N LYS A 12 6.50 -8.65 14.13
CA LYS A 12 6.82 -10.04 14.42
C LYS A 12 5.98 -10.49 15.63
N LYS A 13 4.97 -11.33 15.37
CA LYS A 13 3.94 -11.70 16.35
C LYS A 13 3.22 -10.45 16.88
N SER A 14 3.32 -10.15 18.16
CA SER A 14 2.70 -8.98 18.82
C SER A 14 3.66 -7.79 18.97
N VAL A 15 4.88 -7.90 18.46
CA VAL A 15 5.92 -6.88 18.63
C VAL A 15 6.17 -6.14 17.32
N PHE A 16 6.33 -4.82 17.40
CA PHE A 16 6.75 -3.98 16.29
C PHE A 16 8.24 -3.67 16.42
N LEU A 17 9.02 -4.09 15.45
CA LEU A 17 10.46 -3.85 15.39
C LEU A 17 10.71 -2.64 14.51
N HIS A 18 11.32 -1.61 15.10
CA HIS A 18 11.67 -0.36 14.42
C HIS A 18 13.17 -0.37 14.11
N TYR A 19 13.50 -0.42 12.83
CA TYR A 19 14.86 -0.32 12.34
C TYR A 19 15.19 1.12 12.03
N GLY A 20 16.32 1.61 12.52
CA GLY A 20 16.69 2.99 12.29
C GLY A 20 18.03 3.35 12.90
N ILE A 21 18.39 4.61 12.77
CA ILE A 21 19.66 5.16 13.24
C ILE A 21 19.41 6.19 14.34
N VAL A 22 20.16 6.05 15.44
CA VAL A 22 20.20 7.07 16.49
C VAL A 22 21.13 8.19 16.05
N LYS A 23 20.57 9.32 15.62
CA LYS A 23 21.34 10.48 15.14
C LYS A 23 21.90 11.33 16.28
N LYS A 24 21.23 11.34 17.42
CA LYS A 24 21.66 12.12 18.60
C LYS A 24 21.06 11.52 19.87
N GLY A 25 21.90 11.39 20.91
CA GLY A 25 21.52 10.87 22.23
C GLY A 25 21.59 9.35 22.32
N ILE A 26 21.16 8.81 23.44
CA ILE A 26 21.20 7.38 23.78
C ILE A 26 19.76 6.89 24.03
N LEU A 27 19.46 5.68 23.59
CA LEU A 27 18.22 4.98 23.92
C LEU A 27 18.43 4.09 25.12
N THR A 28 17.54 4.20 26.09
CA THR A 28 17.53 3.33 27.26
C THR A 28 16.23 2.53 27.33
N LEU A 29 16.31 1.34 27.88
CA LEU A 29 15.16 0.49 28.09
C LEU A 29 14.12 1.19 28.99
N GLY A 30 12.84 1.10 28.62
CA GLY A 30 11.75 1.72 29.37
C GLY A 30 11.57 3.22 29.17
N GLN A 31 12.42 3.84 28.35
CA GLN A 31 12.32 5.27 28.08
C GLN A 31 11.04 5.63 27.31
N LYS A 32 10.32 6.65 27.77
CA LYS A 32 9.19 7.22 27.01
C LYS A 32 9.72 7.98 25.80
N VAL A 33 9.15 7.69 24.63
CA VAL A 33 9.51 8.32 23.36
C VAL A 33 8.29 8.92 22.69
N LYS A 34 8.49 10.00 21.95
CA LYS A 34 7.47 10.58 21.07
C LYS A 34 7.83 10.23 19.64
N THR A 35 6.94 9.53 18.96
CA THR A 35 7.10 9.20 17.55
C THR A 35 6.35 10.19 16.67
N LYS A 36 6.93 10.52 15.53
CA LYS A 36 6.28 11.33 14.51
C LYS A 36 6.35 10.59 13.17
N VAL A 37 5.21 10.37 12.57
CA VAL A 37 5.12 9.79 11.22
C VAL A 37 5.54 10.84 10.19
N ASN A 38 6.20 10.41 9.12
CA ASN A 38 6.45 11.28 7.97
C ASN A 38 5.15 11.42 7.18
N ASP A 39 4.49 12.58 7.32
CA ASP A 39 3.17 12.83 6.73
C ASP A 39 3.18 12.75 5.20
N LEU A 40 4.25 13.22 4.56
CA LEU A 40 4.38 13.15 3.11
C LEU A 40 4.54 11.70 2.62
N ALA A 41 5.39 10.93 3.26
CA ALA A 41 5.58 9.51 2.93
C ALA A 41 4.29 8.71 3.17
N ARG A 42 3.57 9.01 4.26
CA ARG A 42 2.27 8.39 4.55
C ARG A 42 1.23 8.73 3.50
N ALA A 43 1.12 9.99 3.08
CA ALA A 43 0.19 10.41 2.03
C ALA A 43 0.48 9.70 0.69
N LYS A 44 1.74 9.59 0.32
CA LYS A 44 2.15 8.86 -0.88
C LYS A 44 1.85 7.37 -0.79
N ALA A 45 2.10 6.74 0.35
CA ALA A 45 1.77 5.32 0.56
C ALA A 45 0.24 5.09 0.53
N ALA A 46 -0.55 5.98 1.09
CA ALA A 46 -2.01 5.93 1.03
C ALA A 46 -2.53 6.06 -0.41
N ALA A 47 -1.96 6.97 -1.19
CA ALA A 47 -2.28 7.12 -2.61
C ALA A 47 -1.95 5.85 -3.41
N ASN A 48 -0.77 5.26 -3.19
CA ASN A 48 -0.37 4.01 -3.83
C ASN A 48 -1.26 2.82 -3.41
N HIS A 49 -1.72 2.79 -2.16
CA HIS A 49 -2.66 1.78 -1.68
C HIS A 49 -4.00 1.87 -2.43
N THR A 50 -4.57 3.06 -2.53
CA THR A 50 -5.78 3.30 -3.31
C THR A 50 -5.59 2.98 -4.79
N ALA A 51 -4.47 3.40 -5.37
CA ALA A 51 -4.13 3.09 -6.76
C ALA A 51 -4.05 1.58 -7.03
N THR A 52 -3.59 0.79 -6.06
CA THR A 52 -3.55 -0.67 -6.17
C THR A 52 -4.97 -1.25 -6.32
N HIS A 53 -5.95 -0.77 -5.57
CA HIS A 53 -7.35 -1.20 -5.70
C HIS A 53 -7.96 -0.77 -7.03
N LEU A 54 -7.69 0.45 -7.49
CA LEU A 54 -8.13 0.92 -8.79
C LEU A 54 -7.52 0.10 -9.92
N LEU A 55 -6.24 -0.24 -9.81
CA LEU A 55 -5.54 -1.09 -10.77
C LEU A 55 -6.17 -2.47 -10.87
N GLN A 56 -6.48 -3.11 -9.74
CA GLN A 56 -7.18 -4.40 -9.73
C GLN A 56 -8.54 -4.30 -10.43
N SER A 57 -9.31 -3.27 -10.14
CA SER A 57 -10.62 -3.06 -10.75
C SER A 57 -10.52 -2.83 -12.26
N ALA A 58 -9.54 -2.03 -12.70
CA ALA A 58 -9.30 -1.78 -14.12
C ALA A 58 -8.85 -3.05 -14.86
N LEU A 59 -7.98 -3.85 -14.26
CA LEU A 59 -7.58 -5.14 -14.83
C LEU A 59 -8.76 -6.10 -15.00
N LYS A 60 -9.69 -6.13 -14.04
CA LYS A 60 -10.93 -6.92 -14.17
C LYS A 60 -11.80 -6.47 -15.32
N VAL A 61 -11.91 -5.17 -15.55
CA VAL A 61 -12.71 -4.60 -16.64
C VAL A 61 -12.06 -4.84 -18.01
N VAL A 62 -10.75 -4.61 -18.12
CA VAL A 62 -10.03 -4.62 -19.41
C VAL A 62 -9.58 -6.01 -19.83
N VAL A 63 -9.11 -6.81 -18.87
CA VAL A 63 -8.49 -8.11 -19.15
C VAL A 63 -9.49 -9.24 -18.93
N ASN A 64 -9.88 -9.47 -17.68
CA ASN A 64 -10.84 -10.54 -17.33
C ASN A 64 -11.31 -10.35 -15.88
N GLU A 65 -12.59 -10.60 -15.62
CA GLU A 65 -13.19 -10.56 -14.28
C GLU A 65 -12.53 -11.52 -13.28
N SER A 66 -11.92 -12.60 -13.77
CA SER A 66 -11.21 -13.58 -12.93
C SER A 66 -9.86 -13.11 -12.41
N VAL A 67 -9.38 -11.93 -12.82
CA VAL A 67 -8.14 -11.35 -12.31
C VAL A 67 -8.23 -11.20 -10.80
N GLY A 68 -7.36 -11.91 -10.10
CA GLY A 68 -7.27 -11.89 -8.65
C GLY A 68 -5.86 -11.53 -8.19
N GLN A 69 -5.79 -10.90 -7.05
CA GLN A 69 -4.52 -10.56 -6.42
C GLN A 69 -3.80 -11.83 -5.95
N LYS A 70 -2.54 -11.99 -6.34
CA LYS A 70 -1.63 -13.04 -5.85
C LYS A 70 -0.61 -12.50 -4.85
N GLY A 71 -0.27 -11.25 -4.96
CA GLY A 71 0.60 -10.54 -4.07
C GLY A 71 0.52 -9.04 -4.31
N SER A 72 1.00 -8.27 -3.36
CA SER A 72 1.12 -6.82 -3.53
C SER A 72 2.23 -6.25 -2.66
N LEU A 73 2.76 -5.13 -3.10
CA LEU A 73 3.66 -4.30 -2.32
C LEU A 73 3.22 -2.85 -2.47
N VAL A 74 3.00 -2.19 -1.35
CA VAL A 74 2.66 -0.77 -1.30
C VAL A 74 3.70 -0.04 -0.46
N ALA A 75 4.38 0.92 -1.07
CA ALA A 75 5.36 1.78 -0.44
C ALA A 75 5.11 3.24 -0.82
N PHE A 76 5.80 4.17 -0.18
CA PHE A 76 5.63 5.59 -0.49
C PHE A 76 6.12 5.98 -1.90
N ASN A 77 7.03 5.22 -2.48
CA ASN A 77 7.66 5.51 -3.77
C ASN A 77 7.24 4.57 -4.90
N LYS A 78 6.53 3.48 -4.58
CA LYS A 78 6.11 2.49 -5.59
C LYS A 78 4.98 1.62 -5.08
N LEU A 79 4.29 1.00 -6.03
CA LEU A 79 3.42 -0.14 -5.78
C LEU A 79 3.78 -1.30 -6.72
N ARG A 80 3.48 -2.50 -6.29
CA ARG A 80 3.53 -3.71 -7.12
C ARG A 80 2.25 -4.48 -6.90
N PHE A 81 1.65 -4.95 -7.97
CA PHE A 81 0.45 -5.76 -7.93
C PHE A 81 0.67 -7.03 -8.76
N ASP A 82 0.71 -8.16 -8.09
CA ASP A 82 0.89 -9.46 -8.71
C ASP A 82 -0.49 -10.11 -8.91
N PHE A 83 -0.79 -10.53 -10.12
CA PHE A 83 -2.10 -11.08 -10.46
C PHE A 83 -1.97 -12.27 -11.41
N ASN A 84 -3.04 -13.06 -11.48
CA ASN A 84 -3.15 -14.16 -12.43
C ASN A 84 -3.74 -13.68 -13.76
N SER A 85 -3.19 -14.18 -14.85
CA SER A 85 -3.75 -14.03 -16.18
C SER A 85 -3.49 -15.29 -17.00
N SER A 86 -4.48 -15.72 -17.77
CA SER A 86 -4.34 -16.89 -18.66
C SER A 86 -3.55 -16.57 -19.93
N GLN A 87 -3.46 -15.30 -20.29
CA GLN A 87 -2.75 -14.80 -21.45
C GLN A 87 -1.85 -13.61 -21.09
N PRO A 88 -0.76 -13.39 -21.82
CA PRO A 88 0.04 -12.17 -21.66
C PRO A 88 -0.79 -10.92 -21.89
N ILE A 89 -0.54 -9.89 -21.08
CA ILE A 89 -1.22 -8.60 -21.25
C ILE A 89 -0.65 -7.88 -22.46
N THR A 90 -1.53 -7.45 -23.34
CA THR A 90 -1.15 -6.70 -24.55
C THR A 90 -0.85 -5.22 -24.22
N LYS A 91 -0.08 -4.57 -25.10
CA LYS A 91 0.17 -3.12 -24.97
C LYS A 91 -1.11 -2.29 -25.01
N ASP A 92 -2.07 -2.68 -25.84
CA ASP A 92 -3.38 -2.03 -25.90
C ASP A 92 -4.16 -2.16 -24.58
N GLN A 93 -4.14 -3.33 -23.96
CA GLN A 93 -4.75 -3.56 -22.64
C GLN A 93 -4.05 -2.73 -21.55
N ILE A 94 -2.73 -2.64 -21.57
CA ILE A 94 -1.97 -1.80 -20.62
C ILE A 94 -2.41 -0.34 -20.76
N PHE A 95 -2.49 0.18 -22.00
CA PHE A 95 -2.93 1.54 -22.25
C PHE A 95 -4.37 1.80 -21.77
N LYS A 96 -5.29 0.85 -22.02
CA LYS A 96 -6.67 0.94 -21.55
C LYS A 96 -6.77 0.94 -20.03
N VAL A 97 -6.00 0.09 -19.34
CA VAL A 97 -5.94 0.03 -17.88
C VAL A 97 -5.43 1.36 -17.32
N GLU A 98 -4.34 1.88 -17.86
CA GLU A 98 -3.78 3.17 -17.43
C GLU A 98 -4.77 4.31 -17.62
N THR A 99 -5.40 4.39 -18.78
CA THR A 99 -6.43 5.40 -19.08
C THR A 99 -7.60 5.33 -18.11
N LEU A 100 -8.08 4.12 -17.83
CA LEU A 100 -9.22 3.90 -16.95
C LEU A 100 -8.89 4.27 -15.50
N VAL A 101 -7.73 3.84 -14.99
CA VAL A 101 -7.27 4.20 -13.64
C VAL A 101 -7.15 5.72 -13.51
N ASN A 102 -6.52 6.38 -14.47
CA ASN A 102 -6.36 7.83 -14.45
C ASN A 102 -7.70 8.57 -14.51
N SER A 103 -8.67 8.08 -15.27
CA SER A 103 -10.01 8.67 -15.30
C SER A 103 -10.70 8.57 -13.94
N TRP A 104 -10.62 7.44 -13.26
CA TRP A 104 -11.19 7.27 -11.91
C TRP A 104 -10.50 8.14 -10.86
N ILE A 105 -9.18 8.33 -10.96
CA ILE A 105 -8.45 9.26 -10.09
C ILE A 105 -8.97 10.69 -10.27
N LEU A 106 -9.18 11.12 -11.52
CA LEU A 106 -9.70 12.47 -11.82
C LEU A 106 -11.13 12.68 -11.34
N GLU A 107 -11.96 11.65 -11.34
CA GLU A 107 -13.33 11.71 -10.81
C GLU A 107 -13.39 11.91 -9.30
N ASN A 108 -12.31 11.60 -8.59
CA ASN A 108 -12.15 11.83 -7.15
C ASN A 108 -13.30 11.29 -6.31
N HIS A 109 -13.68 10.04 -6.53
CA HIS A 109 -14.71 9.35 -5.77
C HIS A 109 -14.32 9.20 -4.30
N SER A 110 -15.30 9.34 -3.39
CA SER A 110 -15.12 8.98 -1.99
C SER A 110 -15.04 7.46 -1.83
N LEU A 111 -14.27 7.02 -0.83
CA LEU A 111 -14.16 5.61 -0.47
C LEU A 111 -14.98 5.32 0.77
N ASP A 112 -15.84 4.32 0.69
CA ASP A 112 -16.53 3.77 1.84
C ASP A 112 -15.77 2.53 2.35
N ILE A 113 -15.29 2.62 3.59
CA ILE A 113 -14.58 1.52 4.24
C ILE A 113 -15.52 0.89 5.27
N CYS A 114 -15.83 -0.39 5.07
CA CYS A 114 -16.64 -1.13 6.02
C CYS A 114 -15.90 -2.38 6.52
N LEU A 115 -16.17 -2.77 7.76
CA LEU A 115 -15.68 -4.02 8.35
C LEU A 115 -16.70 -5.12 8.12
N LEU A 116 -16.25 -6.22 7.52
CA LEU A 116 -17.05 -7.43 7.36
C LEU A 116 -16.76 -8.40 8.50
N TYR A 117 -17.73 -8.61 9.37
CA TYR A 117 -17.56 -9.50 10.53
C TYR A 117 -17.85 -10.98 10.25
N THR A 118 -18.46 -11.29 9.09
CA THR A 118 -18.95 -12.63 8.76
C THR A 118 -17.98 -13.47 7.96
N SER A 119 -16.95 -12.89 7.37
CA SER A 119 -15.93 -13.61 6.60
C SER A 119 -14.62 -12.84 6.67
N PRO A 120 -13.67 -13.25 7.54
CA PRO A 120 -12.37 -12.61 7.56
C PRO A 120 -11.69 -12.82 6.21
N SER A 121 -11.33 -11.73 5.54
CA SER A 121 -10.50 -11.79 4.35
C SER A 121 -9.13 -12.35 4.71
N PRO A 122 -8.58 -13.32 3.98
CA PRO A 122 -7.23 -13.81 4.21
C PRO A 122 -6.16 -12.77 3.90
N ARG A 123 -6.57 -11.56 3.56
CA ARG A 123 -5.69 -10.46 3.14
C ARG A 123 -6.14 -9.12 3.63
N ASP A 124 -5.31 -8.56 4.41
CA ASP A 124 -5.39 -7.16 4.80
C ASP A 124 -4.04 -6.49 4.70
#